data_559c4ff3a93baf530a8036d7cb694d97
#
_entry.id   559c4ff3a93baf530a8036d7cb694d97
#
_cell.length_a   1.000
_cell.length_b   1.000
_cell.length_c   1.000
_cell.angle_alpha   90.00
_cell.angle_beta   90.00
_cell.angle_gamma   90.00
#
_symmetry.space_group_name_H-M   'P 1'
#
loop_
_entity.id
_entity.type
_entity.pdbx_description
1 polymer ?
#
loop_
_entity_poly.entity_id
_entity_poly.type
_entity_poly.pdbx_seq_one_letter_code
_entity_poly.pdbx_strand_id
1 'polypeptide(L)'
;MKDAKGENVPLEKFRGKVLLIVNTATGCGFTPQYDGLEELYAKYRDSGFEILDFPCNQFLNQAPGTDEEITTFCKMKFGVSFTQFSKIDVNGENEAPLYTYLKAQKGGVFGRNIKWNFTKFLIDRQGNVVGRFASTVTPQKLDEKIKELI
;
A
#
# COMPACT_ATOMS: atom_id res chain seq x y z
N MET A 1 -7.12 10.98 4.12
CA MET A 1 -7.15 10.33 2.79
C MET A 1 -8.55 9.83 2.49
N LYS A 2 -8.94 9.81 1.24
CA LYS A 2 -10.28 9.28 0.87
C LYS A 2 -10.20 7.79 0.58
N ASP A 3 -11.17 7.04 1.09
CA ASP A 3 -11.29 5.62 0.75
C ASP A 3 -11.93 5.43 -0.63
N ALA A 4 -12.10 4.17 -1.04
CA ALA A 4 -12.64 3.85 -2.36
C ALA A 4 -14.11 4.28 -2.55
N LYS A 5 -14.80 4.62 -1.46
CA LYS A 5 -16.18 5.14 -1.49
C LYS A 5 -16.21 6.67 -1.48
N GLY A 6 -15.06 7.32 -1.44
CA GLY A 6 -14.94 8.77 -1.37
C GLY A 6 -15.12 9.35 0.02
N GLU A 7 -15.19 8.52 1.05
CA GLU A 7 -15.30 8.95 2.45
C GLU A 7 -13.93 9.32 3.01
N ASN A 8 -13.88 10.36 3.82
CA ASN A 8 -12.63 10.78 4.42
C ASN A 8 -12.22 9.85 5.57
N VAL A 9 -11.00 9.30 5.47
CA VAL A 9 -10.44 8.41 6.49
C VAL A 9 -9.22 9.11 7.08
N PRO A 10 -9.30 9.59 8.33
CA PRO A 10 -8.14 10.21 8.97
C PRO A 10 -7.08 9.15 9.27
N LEU A 11 -5.82 9.46 8.96
CA LEU A 11 -4.72 8.51 9.18
C LEU A 11 -4.45 8.26 10.68
N GLU A 12 -4.88 9.16 11.56
CA GLU A 12 -4.82 8.98 13.01
C GLU A 12 -5.57 7.73 13.49
N LYS A 13 -6.54 7.28 12.71
CA LYS A 13 -7.27 6.03 12.98
C LYS A 13 -6.32 4.83 13.12
N PHE A 14 -5.17 4.89 12.46
CA PHE A 14 -4.20 3.79 12.44
C PHE A 14 -3.05 3.99 13.43
N ARG A 15 -3.12 5.01 14.28
CA ARG A 15 -2.09 5.26 15.29
C ARG A 15 -1.90 4.04 16.20
N GLY A 16 -0.63 3.70 16.45
CA GLY A 16 -0.28 2.57 17.31
C GLY A 16 -0.29 1.22 16.61
N LYS A 17 -0.62 1.20 15.32
CA LYS A 17 -0.59 -0.04 14.52
C LYS A 17 0.66 -0.11 13.66
N VAL A 18 1.08 -1.33 13.33
CA VAL A 18 2.08 -1.57 12.29
C VAL A 18 1.40 -1.44 10.95
N LEU A 19 1.94 -0.62 10.04
CA LEU A 19 1.32 -0.36 8.74
C LEU A 19 2.21 -0.82 7.59
N LEU A 20 1.59 -1.43 6.59
CA LEU A 20 2.21 -1.67 5.29
C LEU A 20 1.45 -0.83 4.27
N ILE A 21 2.11 0.18 3.72
CA ILE A 21 1.51 1.09 2.75
C ILE A 21 2.04 0.72 1.38
N VAL A 22 1.13 0.48 0.43
CA VAL A 22 1.49 -0.04 -0.88
C VAL A 22 0.71 0.69 -1.98
N ASN A 23 1.40 1.05 -3.06
CA ASN A 23 0.76 1.57 -4.27
C ASN A 23 0.52 0.40 -5.23
N THR A 24 -0.70 0.30 -5.74
CA THR A 24 -1.14 -0.92 -6.42
C THR A 24 -1.72 -0.65 -7.81
N ALA A 25 -1.89 -1.72 -8.55
CA ALA A 25 -2.54 -1.69 -9.86
C ALA A 25 -3.18 -3.05 -10.14
N THR A 26 -4.23 -3.05 -10.96
CA THR A 26 -4.98 -4.26 -11.30
C THR A 26 -4.50 -4.93 -12.59
N GLY A 27 -3.68 -4.22 -13.37
CA GLY A 27 -3.18 -4.72 -14.66
C GLY A 27 -1.67 -4.94 -14.73
N CYS A 28 -1.00 -5.05 -13.60
CA CYS A 28 0.45 -5.20 -13.50
C CYS A 28 0.85 -6.68 -13.42
N GLY A 29 2.05 -7.01 -13.88
CA GLY A 29 2.61 -8.35 -13.68
C GLY A 29 2.78 -8.72 -12.21
N PHE A 30 2.88 -7.74 -11.32
CA PHE A 30 2.95 -7.95 -9.87
C PHE A 30 1.59 -7.99 -9.17
N THR A 31 0.48 -7.80 -9.90
CA THR A 31 -0.87 -7.81 -9.32
C THR A 31 -1.16 -9.08 -8.51
N PRO A 32 -0.66 -10.28 -8.87
CA PRO A 32 -0.84 -11.46 -8.03
C PRO A 32 -0.31 -11.34 -6.60
N GLN A 33 0.51 -10.34 -6.29
CA GLN A 33 0.96 -10.07 -4.92
C GLN A 33 -0.19 -9.73 -3.97
N TYR A 34 -1.38 -9.39 -4.49
CA TYR A 34 -2.56 -9.23 -3.65
C TYR A 34 -2.88 -10.47 -2.82
N ASP A 35 -2.62 -11.68 -3.34
CA ASP A 35 -2.81 -12.91 -2.56
C ASP A 35 -1.95 -12.90 -1.30
N GLY A 36 -0.67 -12.60 -1.45
CA GLY A 36 0.26 -12.53 -0.32
C GLY A 36 -0.05 -11.40 0.65
N LEU A 37 -0.52 -10.25 0.13
CA LEU A 37 -0.93 -9.13 0.98
C LEU A 37 -2.13 -9.53 1.85
N GLU A 38 -3.13 -10.19 1.28
CA GLU A 38 -4.30 -10.63 2.03
C GLU A 38 -3.92 -11.70 3.06
N GLU A 39 -3.00 -12.60 2.74
CA GLU A 39 -2.48 -13.58 3.69
C GLU A 39 -1.80 -12.91 4.90
N LEU A 40 -0.97 -11.90 4.67
CA LEU A 40 -0.35 -11.14 5.75
C LEU A 40 -1.40 -10.44 6.61
N TYR A 41 -2.38 -9.84 5.97
CA TYR A 41 -3.45 -9.13 6.67
C TYR A 41 -4.26 -10.08 7.53
N ALA A 42 -4.68 -11.21 7.00
CA ALA A 42 -5.42 -12.21 7.75
C ALA A 42 -4.63 -12.73 8.94
N LYS A 43 -3.30 -12.87 8.79
CA LYS A 43 -2.43 -13.39 9.83
C LYS A 43 -2.22 -12.42 10.99
N TYR A 44 -2.09 -11.12 10.71
CA TYR A 44 -1.66 -10.14 11.70
C TYR A 44 -2.68 -9.05 12.07
N ARG A 45 -3.82 -8.99 11.40
CA ARG A 45 -4.80 -7.91 11.64
C ARG A 45 -5.25 -7.82 13.09
N ASP A 46 -5.43 -8.96 13.74
CA ASP A 46 -5.88 -9.00 15.15
C ASP A 46 -4.76 -8.63 16.14
N SER A 47 -3.53 -8.54 15.65
CA SER A 47 -2.37 -8.13 16.44
C SER A 47 -1.97 -6.67 16.22
N GLY A 48 -2.84 -5.88 15.57
CA GLY A 48 -2.60 -4.46 15.34
C GLY A 48 -1.82 -4.16 14.07
N PHE A 49 -2.06 -4.93 13.01
CA PHE A 49 -1.49 -4.72 11.69
C PHE A 49 -2.54 -4.24 10.72
N GLU A 50 -2.18 -3.28 9.86
CA GLU A 50 -3.05 -2.78 8.80
C GLU A 50 -2.29 -2.68 7.49
N ILE A 51 -3.01 -2.90 6.38
CA ILE A 51 -2.50 -2.64 5.04
C ILE A 51 -3.30 -1.48 4.46
N LEU A 52 -2.61 -0.46 3.96
CA LEU A 52 -3.23 0.69 3.30
C LEU A 52 -2.90 0.61 1.82
N ASP A 53 -3.93 0.32 1.02
CA ASP A 53 -3.81 0.08 -0.42
C ASP A 53 -4.23 1.31 -1.20
N PHE A 54 -3.28 1.90 -1.94
CA PHE A 54 -3.50 3.10 -2.76
C PHE A 54 -3.32 2.76 -4.23
N PRO A 55 -4.39 2.54 -4.99
CA PRO A 55 -4.27 2.35 -6.43
C PRO A 55 -3.63 3.58 -7.09
N CYS A 56 -2.76 3.36 -8.06
CA CYS A 56 -2.07 4.43 -8.76
C CYS A 56 -1.93 4.07 -10.24
N ASN A 57 -2.30 5.00 -11.11
CA ASN A 57 -2.31 4.77 -12.56
C ASN A 57 -1.09 5.35 -13.28
N GLN A 58 -0.05 5.76 -12.55
CA GLN A 58 1.12 6.43 -13.13
C GLN A 58 2.13 5.50 -13.82
N PHE A 59 1.99 4.18 -13.64
CA PHE A 59 2.93 3.21 -14.18
C PHE A 59 2.27 2.45 -15.34
N LEU A 60 2.43 2.99 -16.54
CA LEU A 60 1.89 2.46 -17.80
C LEU A 60 0.37 2.27 -17.78
N ASN A 61 -0.34 3.12 -17.05
CA ASN A 61 -1.81 3.08 -16.95
C ASN A 61 -2.34 1.69 -16.55
N GLN A 62 -1.66 1.02 -15.62
CA GLN A 62 -2.01 -0.33 -15.20
C GLN A 62 -3.07 -0.39 -14.09
N ALA A 63 -3.58 0.75 -13.65
CA ALA A 63 -4.70 0.85 -12.72
C ALA A 63 -5.85 1.67 -13.34
N PRO A 64 -6.37 1.26 -14.52
CA PRO A 64 -7.46 2.00 -15.15
C PRO A 64 -8.79 1.77 -14.44
N GLY A 65 -9.77 2.61 -14.77
CA GLY A 65 -11.12 2.47 -14.24
C GLY A 65 -11.35 3.28 -12.98
N THR A 66 -12.55 3.17 -12.45
CA THR A 66 -12.97 3.88 -11.25
C THR A 66 -12.49 3.17 -9.99
N ASP A 67 -12.53 3.88 -8.87
CA ASP A 67 -12.22 3.28 -7.57
C ASP A 67 -13.14 2.11 -7.26
N GLU A 68 -14.43 2.20 -7.60
CA GLU A 68 -15.40 1.12 -7.43
C GLU A 68 -15.03 -0.12 -8.26
N GLU A 69 -14.67 0.09 -9.53
CA GLU A 69 -14.27 -1.00 -10.43
C GLU A 69 -13.01 -1.72 -9.89
N ILE A 70 -12.04 -0.96 -9.42
CA ILE A 70 -10.79 -1.49 -8.85
C ILE A 70 -11.09 -2.30 -7.59
N THR A 71 -11.91 -1.76 -6.69
CA THR A 71 -12.28 -2.43 -5.43
C THR A 71 -13.02 -3.74 -5.72
N THR A 72 -13.97 -3.71 -6.66
CA THR A 72 -14.74 -4.90 -7.04
C THR A 72 -13.81 -5.97 -7.60
N PHE A 73 -12.90 -5.60 -8.51
CA PHE A 73 -11.92 -6.52 -9.08
C PHE A 73 -11.11 -7.22 -7.99
N CYS A 74 -10.57 -6.43 -7.05
CA CYS A 74 -9.70 -6.96 -5.99
C CYS A 74 -10.45 -7.90 -5.04
N LYS A 75 -11.69 -7.55 -4.68
CA LYS A 75 -12.51 -8.40 -3.81
C LYS A 75 -12.88 -9.72 -4.49
N MET A 76 -13.29 -9.65 -5.74
CA MET A 76 -13.73 -10.84 -6.47
C MET A 76 -12.59 -11.78 -6.82
N LYS A 77 -11.45 -11.23 -7.22
CA LYS A 77 -10.32 -12.05 -7.67
C LYS A 77 -9.41 -12.50 -6.54
N PHE A 78 -9.18 -11.67 -5.53
CA PHE A 78 -8.19 -11.92 -4.47
C PHE A 78 -8.78 -11.96 -3.07
N GLY A 79 -10.08 -11.70 -2.92
CA GLY A 79 -10.72 -11.68 -1.60
C GLY A 79 -10.18 -10.60 -0.67
N VAL A 80 -9.73 -9.47 -1.22
CA VAL A 80 -9.13 -8.39 -0.43
C VAL A 80 -10.09 -7.87 0.62
N SER A 81 -9.64 -7.84 1.87
CA SER A 81 -10.44 -7.37 3.01
C SER A 81 -9.81 -6.18 3.74
N PHE A 82 -8.56 -5.82 3.44
CA PHE A 82 -7.93 -4.62 4.01
C PHE A 82 -8.45 -3.34 3.35
N THR A 83 -8.15 -2.20 3.96
CA THR A 83 -8.66 -0.91 3.50
C THR A 83 -8.08 -0.52 2.14
N GLN A 84 -8.96 -0.29 1.18
CA GLN A 84 -8.59 0.24 -0.14
C GLN A 84 -9.01 1.71 -0.22
N PHE A 85 -8.07 2.54 -0.64
CA PHE A 85 -8.27 3.99 -0.78
C PHE A 85 -8.57 4.37 -2.22
N SER A 86 -8.96 5.64 -2.42
CA SER A 86 -9.12 6.21 -3.75
C SER A 86 -7.78 6.25 -4.47
N LYS A 87 -7.83 6.16 -5.80
CA LYS A 87 -6.64 6.28 -6.65
C LYS A 87 -5.93 7.61 -6.39
N ILE A 88 -4.61 7.55 -6.30
CA ILE A 88 -3.75 8.73 -6.06
C ILE A 88 -2.58 8.76 -7.02
N ASP A 89 -1.89 9.89 -7.09
CA ASP A 89 -0.55 9.98 -7.65
C ASP A 89 0.48 9.83 -6.53
N VAL A 90 1.55 9.10 -6.81
CA VAL A 90 2.65 8.88 -5.85
C VAL A 90 3.92 9.64 -6.24
N ASN A 91 3.98 10.16 -7.45
CA ASN A 91 5.09 10.97 -7.98
C ASN A 91 4.53 12.22 -8.67
N GLY A 92 5.34 13.27 -8.72
CA GLY A 92 5.05 14.44 -9.52
C GLY A 92 4.28 15.52 -8.78
N GLU A 93 3.77 16.49 -9.54
CA GLU A 93 3.14 17.68 -9.02
C GLU A 93 1.90 17.41 -8.16
N ASN A 94 1.14 16.39 -8.52
CA ASN A 94 -0.13 16.06 -7.85
C ASN A 94 0.01 14.89 -6.88
N GLU A 95 1.22 14.53 -6.48
CA GLU A 95 1.40 13.42 -5.56
C GLU A 95 0.69 13.66 -4.22
N ALA A 96 0.13 12.60 -3.65
CA ALA A 96 -0.53 12.67 -2.36
C ALA A 96 0.46 13.07 -1.27
N PRO A 97 0.08 13.96 -0.33
CA PRO A 97 0.98 14.39 0.76
C PRO A 97 1.57 13.24 1.56
N LEU A 98 0.83 12.16 1.75
CA LEU A 98 1.34 10.95 2.40
C LEU A 98 2.60 10.43 1.70
N TYR A 99 2.59 10.37 0.37
CA TYR A 99 3.73 9.87 -0.39
C TYR A 99 4.89 10.85 -0.41
N THR A 100 4.63 12.14 -0.37
CA THR A 100 5.69 13.14 -0.18
C THR A 100 6.44 12.86 1.13
N TYR A 101 5.70 12.61 2.19
CA TYR A 101 6.26 12.27 3.51
C TYR A 101 7.05 10.96 3.47
N LEU A 102 6.44 9.88 2.95
CA LEU A 102 7.07 8.57 2.91
C LEU A 102 8.38 8.59 2.13
N LYS A 103 8.40 9.24 0.98
CA LYS A 103 9.59 9.33 0.14
C LYS A 103 10.69 10.16 0.79
N ALA A 104 10.33 11.17 1.59
CA ALA A 104 11.29 11.96 2.34
C ALA A 104 11.92 11.16 3.48
N GLN A 105 11.15 10.27 4.10
CA GLN A 105 11.63 9.42 5.21
C GLN A 105 12.52 8.26 4.73
N LYS A 106 12.18 7.65 3.59
CA LYS A 106 12.95 6.55 3.00
C LYS A 106 13.03 6.70 1.49
N GLY A 107 14.19 7.06 0.99
CA GLY A 107 14.48 7.06 -0.45
C GLY A 107 14.72 5.66 -0.98
N GLY A 108 14.62 5.51 -2.30
CA GLY A 108 14.97 4.28 -2.99
C GLY A 108 16.45 4.26 -3.40
N VAL A 109 16.88 3.15 -4.02
CA VAL A 109 18.26 2.97 -4.48
C VAL A 109 18.67 4.03 -5.52
N PHE A 110 17.75 4.42 -6.39
CA PHE A 110 17.98 5.40 -7.45
C PHE A 110 17.18 6.68 -7.25
N GLY A 111 16.98 7.13 -6.00
CA GLY A 111 16.28 8.36 -5.68
C GLY A 111 14.96 8.12 -4.96
N ARG A 112 14.24 9.22 -4.71
CA ARG A 112 13.02 9.19 -3.88
C ARG A 112 11.78 8.71 -4.62
N ASN A 113 11.68 8.97 -5.93
CA ASN A 113 10.49 8.62 -6.70
C ASN A 113 10.16 7.14 -6.62
N ILE A 114 8.87 6.85 -6.55
CA ILE A 114 8.38 5.48 -6.64
C ILE A 114 8.65 4.99 -8.07
N LYS A 115 9.28 3.83 -8.20
CA LYS A 115 9.75 3.34 -9.52
C LYS A 115 8.72 2.47 -10.22
N TRP A 116 7.85 1.79 -9.47
CA TRP A 116 6.86 0.90 -10.05
C TRP A 116 5.74 0.56 -9.08
N ASN A 117 4.73 -0.15 -9.58
CA ASN A 117 3.62 -0.66 -8.76
C ASN A 117 4.13 -1.64 -7.69
N PHE A 118 3.39 -1.76 -6.61
CA PHE A 118 3.69 -2.67 -5.48
C PHE A 118 5.01 -2.35 -4.77
N THR A 119 5.41 -1.09 -4.75
CA THR A 119 6.42 -0.58 -3.83
C THR A 119 5.78 -0.47 -2.44
N LYS A 120 6.50 -0.90 -1.42
CA LYS A 120 5.95 -1.03 -0.07
C LYS A 120 6.75 -0.21 0.92
N PHE A 121 6.02 0.45 1.84
CA PHE A 121 6.62 1.12 2.99
C PHE A 121 6.11 0.44 4.27
N LEU A 122 7.02 0.13 5.18
CA LEU A 122 6.69 -0.48 6.47
C LEU A 122 6.86 0.55 7.57
N ILE A 123 5.83 0.69 8.41
CA ILE A 123 5.78 1.71 9.47
C ILE A 123 5.56 1.00 10.80
N ASP A 124 6.38 1.36 11.81
CA ASP A 124 6.26 0.77 13.14
C ASP A 124 5.12 1.38 13.95
N ARG A 125 4.91 0.88 15.17
CA ARG A 125 3.83 1.34 16.05
C ARG A 125 3.96 2.79 16.47
N GLN A 126 5.18 3.35 16.42
CA GLN A 126 5.46 4.73 16.77
C GLN A 126 5.34 5.68 15.59
N GLY A 127 4.97 5.17 14.41
CA GLY A 127 4.82 6.00 13.21
C GLY A 127 6.11 6.22 12.43
N ASN A 128 7.18 5.52 12.77
CA ASN A 128 8.44 5.64 12.04
C ASN A 128 8.44 4.76 10.80
N VAL A 129 8.90 5.32 9.67
CA VAL A 129 9.06 4.56 8.42
C VAL A 129 10.35 3.75 8.54
N VAL A 130 10.23 2.45 8.78
CA VAL A 130 11.37 1.57 9.06
C VAL A 130 11.85 0.79 7.84
N GLY A 131 11.11 0.80 6.75
CA GLY A 131 11.54 0.12 5.54
C GLY A 131 10.83 0.59 4.29
N ARG A 132 11.52 0.47 3.16
CA ARG A 132 10.97 0.66 1.81
C ARG A 132 11.44 -0.51 0.96
N PHE A 133 10.51 -1.14 0.27
CA PHE A 133 10.76 -2.37 -0.47
C PHE A 133 10.28 -2.23 -1.92
N ALA A 134 11.14 -2.59 -2.86
CA ALA A 134 10.81 -2.54 -4.28
C ALA A 134 9.72 -3.56 -4.64
N SER A 135 9.16 -3.40 -5.84
CA SER A 135 8.09 -4.27 -6.36
C SER A 135 8.43 -5.75 -6.30
N THR A 136 9.70 -6.10 -6.51
CA THR A 136 10.16 -7.50 -6.54
C THR A 136 10.20 -8.16 -5.16
N VAL A 137 10.13 -7.38 -4.08
CA VAL A 137 10.08 -7.94 -2.72
C VAL A 137 8.65 -8.40 -2.46
N THR A 138 8.44 -9.71 -2.42
CA THR A 138 7.11 -10.28 -2.22
C THR A 138 6.59 -10.05 -0.80
N PRO A 139 5.26 -10.04 -0.61
CA PRO A 139 4.69 -9.93 0.74
C PRO A 139 5.23 -11.00 1.72
N GLN A 140 5.45 -12.21 1.25
CA GLN A 140 5.97 -13.31 2.07
C GLN A 140 7.33 -12.98 2.68
N LYS A 141 8.16 -12.22 1.96
CA LYS A 141 9.49 -11.81 2.46
C LYS A 141 9.40 -10.77 3.57
N LEU A 142 8.24 -10.16 3.78
CA LEU A 142 8.02 -9.16 4.83
C LEU A 142 7.48 -9.76 6.12
N ASP A 143 7.08 -11.02 6.11
CA ASP A 143 6.43 -11.68 7.26
C ASP A 143 7.25 -11.53 8.55
N GLU A 144 8.53 -11.90 8.52
CA GLU A 144 9.40 -11.81 9.71
C GLU A 144 9.58 -10.37 10.19
N LYS A 145 9.70 -9.42 9.27
CA LYS A 145 9.84 -8.01 9.64
C LYS A 145 8.59 -7.47 10.33
N ILE A 146 7.42 -7.85 9.83
CA ILE A 146 6.14 -7.49 10.44
C ILE A 146 6.03 -8.11 11.82
N LYS A 147 6.36 -9.39 11.94
CA LYS A 147 6.33 -10.14 13.20
C LYS A 147 7.19 -9.47 14.28
N GLU A 148 8.37 -8.99 13.90
CA GLU A 148 9.27 -8.29 14.82
C GLU A 148 8.69 -6.98 15.36
N LEU A 149 7.83 -6.30 14.58
CA LEU A 149 7.25 -5.02 14.96
C LEU A 149 5.94 -5.17 15.76
N ILE A 150 5.28 -6.32 15.63
CA ILE A 150 4.05 -6.63 16.35
C ILE A 150 4.38 -6.89 17.83
#